data_d57e5c705a5e17f35e2592f4897d1a91
#
_entry.id   d57e5c705a5e17f35e2592f4897d1a91
#
_cell.length_a   1.000
_cell.length_b   1.000
_cell.length_c   1.000
_cell.angle_alpha   90.00
_cell.angle_beta   90.00
_cell.angle_gamma   90.00
#
_symmetry.space_group_name_H-M   'P 1'
#
loop_
_entity.id
_entity.type
_entity.pdbx_description
1 polymer ?
#
loop_
_entity_poly.entity_id
_entity_poly.type
_entity_poly.pdbx_seq_one_letter_code
_entity_poly.pdbx_strand_id
1 'polypeptide(L)'
;MTALPSAYPEASSQMPAAAELACRMDAARLAEELSSVSVVSWQKQRTHVLGLDGESELGTTSPPTELEWRVLPLWSIGGDADRTDPGGPEDKGYAPTIWWSRLPCMREVVSAIPVPFNSVRLMALGPGASSDEHCDPKYDVRRGFCRLHIPVLTNPDAILVLDGVRYCWAPGELWYGDFSRLHRVENRGAEVRVHLVIDALMTSDLVQLFPARFRQSFEDHGALFNSFGLACADCRPWAHPRKFAIPRSFLNFTDDAPLETSEPKLSVELHYSDRNVYMKTVNGTVLAMTPVGDSRFRFSGWSDQRTVVVDDGSIVLESRFGHDRRTSRIFDQVDSDH
;
A
#
# COMPACT_ATOMS: atom_id res chain seq x y z
N MET A 1 -13.85 34.46 40.98
CA MET A 1 -13.40 34.17 39.61
C MET A 1 -12.97 32.71 39.63
N THR A 2 -13.86 31.82 39.28
CA THR A 2 -13.62 30.37 39.16
C THR A 2 -13.16 30.09 37.73
N ALA A 3 -11.94 29.60 37.59
CA ALA A 3 -11.40 29.19 36.32
C ALA A 3 -12.22 28.01 35.76
N LEU A 4 -12.69 28.13 34.51
CA LEU A 4 -13.29 27.04 33.78
C LEU A 4 -12.22 25.97 33.50
N PRO A 5 -12.52 24.67 33.65
CA PRO A 5 -11.57 23.64 33.33
C PRO A 5 -11.34 23.61 31.82
N SER A 6 -10.07 23.55 31.42
CA SER A 6 -9.62 23.36 30.05
C SER A 6 -10.17 22.01 29.53
N ALA A 7 -11.10 22.07 28.59
CA ALA A 7 -11.71 20.90 27.96
C ALA A 7 -10.90 20.44 26.73
N TYR A 8 -9.59 20.25 26.87
CA TYR A 8 -8.80 19.48 25.93
C TYR A 8 -8.53 18.11 26.55
N PRO A 9 -9.07 17.02 25.98
CA PRO A 9 -8.68 15.69 26.42
C PRO A 9 -7.17 15.53 26.22
N GLU A 10 -6.53 14.92 27.23
CA GLU A 10 -5.12 14.53 27.19
C GLU A 10 -4.80 13.83 25.87
N ALA A 11 -3.61 14.08 25.34
CA ALA A 11 -3.14 13.45 24.10
C ALA A 11 -3.33 11.93 24.20
N SER A 12 -4.18 11.37 23.35
CA SER A 12 -4.41 9.94 23.32
C SER A 12 -3.12 9.25 22.88
N SER A 13 -2.55 8.42 23.74
CA SER A 13 -1.40 7.60 23.42
C SER A 13 -1.75 6.43 22.48
N GLN A 14 -3.00 6.30 22.10
CA GLN A 14 -3.47 5.24 21.21
C GLN A 14 -3.51 5.68 19.77
N MET A 15 -3.06 4.78 18.87
CA MET A 15 -3.25 4.93 17.44
C MET A 15 -4.73 5.06 17.10
N PRO A 16 -5.12 6.05 16.28
CA PRO A 16 -6.52 6.19 15.87
C PRO A 16 -6.93 5.01 14.98
N ALA A 17 -8.12 4.45 15.22
CA ALA A 17 -8.73 3.50 14.29
C ALA A 17 -9.10 4.20 12.97
N ALA A 18 -9.56 5.46 13.03
CA ALA A 18 -9.77 6.33 11.89
C ALA A 18 -9.48 7.79 12.26
N ALA A 19 -9.07 8.58 11.27
CA ALA A 19 -8.85 10.02 11.44
C ALA A 19 -9.18 10.78 10.14
N GLU A 20 -9.91 11.89 10.28
CA GLU A 20 -9.99 12.89 9.21
C GLU A 20 -8.66 13.66 9.16
N LEU A 21 -8.07 13.77 7.98
CA LEU A 21 -6.82 14.45 7.74
C LEU A 21 -7.08 15.93 7.37
N ALA A 22 -6.09 16.77 7.63
CA ALA A 22 -6.19 18.22 7.41
C ALA A 22 -6.10 18.58 5.90
N CYS A 23 -6.96 17.98 5.09
CA CYS A 23 -7.08 18.23 3.66
C CYS A 23 -8.52 17.97 3.22
N ARG A 24 -9.13 18.95 2.56
CA ARG A 24 -10.48 18.80 1.99
C ARG A 24 -10.44 19.08 0.50
N MET A 25 -11.19 18.28 -0.25
CA MET A 25 -11.31 18.35 -1.69
C MET A 25 -12.63 18.98 -2.09
N ASP A 26 -12.67 19.56 -3.28
CA ASP A 26 -13.92 20.04 -3.87
C ASP A 26 -14.82 18.86 -4.26
N ALA A 27 -15.79 18.55 -3.41
CA ALA A 27 -16.69 17.42 -3.58
C ALA A 27 -17.52 17.55 -4.88
N ALA A 28 -17.89 18.76 -5.30
CA ALA A 28 -18.68 18.98 -6.51
C ALA A 28 -17.85 18.65 -7.77
N ARG A 29 -16.60 19.07 -7.84
CA ARG A 29 -15.68 18.72 -8.94
C ARG A 29 -15.40 17.23 -9.00
N LEU A 30 -15.23 16.57 -7.85
CA LEU A 30 -15.04 15.10 -7.81
C LEU A 30 -16.28 14.36 -8.31
N ALA A 31 -17.49 14.79 -7.91
CA ALA A 31 -18.74 14.18 -8.35
C ALA A 31 -19.00 14.44 -9.85
N GLU A 32 -18.70 15.63 -10.36
CA GLU A 32 -18.79 15.95 -11.78
C GLU A 32 -17.84 15.05 -12.59
N GLU A 33 -16.61 14.92 -12.17
CA GLU A 33 -15.63 14.08 -12.86
C GLU A 33 -16.01 12.60 -12.79
N LEU A 34 -16.54 12.10 -11.65
CA LEU A 34 -17.11 10.76 -11.53
C LEU A 34 -18.20 10.50 -12.56
N SER A 35 -19.08 11.50 -12.82
CA SER A 35 -20.18 11.36 -13.78
C SER A 35 -19.69 11.06 -15.20
N SER A 36 -18.49 11.50 -15.56
CA SER A 36 -17.88 11.26 -16.87
C SER A 36 -17.48 9.80 -17.12
N VAL A 37 -17.34 9.00 -16.05
CA VAL A 37 -16.97 7.58 -16.11
C VAL A 37 -18.05 6.63 -15.60
N SER A 38 -19.20 7.17 -15.16
CA SER A 38 -20.32 6.38 -14.62
C SER A 38 -20.99 5.46 -15.65
N VAL A 39 -20.82 5.75 -16.94
CA VAL A 39 -21.32 4.93 -18.05
C VAL A 39 -20.42 3.73 -18.37
N VAL A 40 -19.26 3.65 -17.76
CA VAL A 40 -18.28 2.57 -17.97
C VAL A 40 -18.70 1.35 -17.13
N SER A 41 -18.63 0.17 -17.71
CA SER A 41 -18.80 -1.09 -16.98
C SER A 41 -17.58 -1.34 -16.09
N TRP A 42 -17.70 -1.02 -14.81
CA TRP A 42 -16.64 -1.28 -13.84
C TRP A 42 -16.54 -2.76 -13.53
N GLN A 43 -15.33 -3.24 -13.37
CA GLN A 43 -15.04 -4.63 -13.02
C GLN A 43 -15.39 -4.91 -11.55
N LYS A 44 -15.70 -6.17 -11.25
CA LYS A 44 -15.88 -6.63 -9.86
C LYS A 44 -14.57 -6.60 -9.09
N GLN A 45 -14.66 -6.29 -7.79
CA GLN A 45 -13.52 -6.33 -6.86
C GLN A 45 -12.89 -7.72 -6.84
N ARG A 46 -11.55 -7.74 -6.78
CA ARG A 46 -10.71 -8.92 -6.52
C ARG A 46 -9.76 -8.63 -5.38
N THR A 47 -9.30 -9.65 -4.69
CA THR A 47 -8.22 -9.55 -3.70
C THR A 47 -6.92 -10.07 -4.30
N HIS A 48 -5.81 -9.49 -3.89
CA HIS A 48 -4.48 -9.98 -4.27
C HIS A 48 -4.04 -11.07 -3.30
N VAL A 49 -3.52 -12.17 -3.81
CA VAL A 49 -2.95 -13.23 -3.00
C VAL A 49 -1.47 -12.94 -2.80
N LEU A 50 -1.11 -12.62 -1.56
CA LEU A 50 0.28 -12.43 -1.14
C LEU A 50 0.79 -13.76 -0.58
N GLY A 51 1.90 -14.25 -1.07
CA GLY A 51 2.56 -15.38 -0.44
C GLY A 51 3.48 -16.16 -1.37
N LEU A 52 4.56 -16.66 -0.81
CA LEU A 52 5.44 -17.69 -1.35
C LEU A 52 5.37 -18.90 -0.41
N ASP A 53 4.17 -19.32 -0.01
CA ASP A 53 3.94 -20.53 0.78
C ASP A 53 4.32 -21.81 0.03
N GLY A 54 4.69 -21.69 -1.24
CA GLY A 54 5.08 -22.80 -2.12
C GLY A 54 3.89 -23.44 -2.84
N GLU A 55 2.66 -23.03 -2.51
CA GLU A 55 1.43 -23.53 -3.13
C GLU A 55 0.70 -22.41 -3.89
N SER A 56 0.92 -21.13 -3.52
CA SER A 56 0.35 -19.96 -4.20
C SER A 56 1.37 -19.31 -5.12
N GLU A 57 1.00 -19.05 -6.36
CA GLU A 57 1.82 -18.25 -7.28
C GLU A 57 1.77 -16.78 -6.89
N LEU A 58 2.93 -16.12 -6.82
CA LEU A 58 3.01 -14.66 -6.67
C LEU A 58 2.23 -13.98 -7.80
N GLY A 59 1.49 -12.93 -7.43
CA GLY A 59 0.72 -12.16 -8.41
C GLY A 59 -0.62 -12.77 -8.78
N THR A 60 -1.06 -13.87 -8.13
CA THR A 60 -2.40 -14.40 -8.35
C THR A 60 -3.45 -13.51 -7.69
N THR A 61 -4.63 -13.44 -8.31
CA THR A 61 -5.78 -12.73 -7.77
C THR A 61 -6.92 -13.70 -7.50
N SER A 62 -7.74 -13.39 -6.48
CA SER A 62 -8.95 -14.14 -6.21
C SER A 62 -9.93 -14.09 -7.38
N PRO A 63 -10.91 -15.00 -7.45
CA PRO A 63 -12.09 -14.78 -8.27
C PRO A 63 -12.77 -13.45 -7.94
N PRO A 64 -13.55 -12.85 -8.86
CA PRO A 64 -14.34 -11.66 -8.57
C PRO A 64 -15.30 -11.90 -7.40
N THR A 65 -15.49 -10.89 -6.56
CA THR A 65 -16.49 -10.97 -5.48
C THR A 65 -17.90 -11.13 -6.02
N GLU A 66 -18.75 -11.85 -5.31
CA GLU A 66 -20.19 -11.94 -5.60
C GLU A 66 -20.94 -10.66 -5.23
N LEU A 67 -20.39 -9.84 -4.33
CA LEU A 67 -21.00 -8.58 -3.90
C LEU A 67 -21.08 -7.56 -5.06
N GLU A 68 -22.06 -6.64 -4.96
CA GLU A 68 -22.09 -5.44 -5.82
C GLU A 68 -21.02 -4.43 -5.39
N TRP A 69 -19.77 -4.88 -5.49
CA TRP A 69 -18.58 -4.11 -5.22
C TRP A 69 -17.74 -4.04 -6.50
N ARG A 70 -17.72 -2.85 -7.10
CA ARG A 70 -17.06 -2.62 -8.38
C ARG A 70 -15.91 -1.65 -8.25
N VAL A 71 -14.94 -1.78 -9.12
CA VAL A 71 -13.69 -1.01 -9.08
C VAL A 71 -13.34 -0.47 -10.45
N LEU A 72 -12.92 0.79 -10.50
CA LEU A 72 -12.27 1.41 -11.63
C LEU A 72 -10.84 1.78 -11.22
N PRO A 73 -9.80 1.06 -11.68
CA PRO A 73 -8.43 1.35 -11.31
C PRO A 73 -7.90 2.56 -12.07
N LEU A 74 -7.39 3.56 -11.33
CA LEU A 74 -6.74 4.74 -11.88
C LEU A 74 -5.22 4.55 -11.95
N TRP A 75 -4.68 3.77 -11.01
CA TRP A 75 -3.27 3.42 -10.90
C TRP A 75 -3.16 1.98 -10.40
N SER A 76 -2.48 1.13 -11.15
CA SER A 76 -2.42 -0.31 -10.91
C SER A 76 -1.09 -0.91 -11.36
N ILE A 77 -0.86 -2.18 -11.08
CA ILE A 77 0.31 -2.91 -11.59
C ILE A 77 0.28 -2.90 -13.13
N GLY A 78 1.40 -2.45 -13.71
CA GLY A 78 1.57 -2.33 -15.17
C GLY A 78 0.65 -1.33 -15.85
N GLY A 79 -0.13 -0.53 -15.09
CA GLY A 79 -1.13 0.39 -15.66
C GLY A 79 -2.35 -0.33 -16.25
N ASP A 80 -2.61 -1.55 -15.83
CA ASP A 80 -3.72 -2.36 -16.33
C ASP A 80 -5.07 -1.83 -15.80
N ALA A 81 -5.94 -1.42 -16.73
CA ALA A 81 -7.24 -0.82 -16.44
C ALA A 81 -8.29 -1.85 -15.96
N ASP A 82 -8.02 -3.14 -16.09
CA ASP A 82 -8.88 -4.23 -15.64
C ASP A 82 -8.41 -4.84 -14.30
N ARG A 83 -7.29 -4.36 -13.76
CA ARG A 83 -6.71 -4.84 -12.52
C ARG A 83 -7.36 -4.23 -11.29
N THR A 84 -8.30 -4.94 -10.65
CA THR A 84 -9.14 -4.42 -9.55
C THR A 84 -8.60 -4.67 -8.15
N ASP A 85 -7.62 -5.58 -7.99
CA ASP A 85 -6.96 -5.86 -6.72
C ASP A 85 -5.95 -4.76 -6.34
N PRO A 86 -5.55 -4.66 -5.06
CA PRO A 86 -4.58 -3.65 -4.62
C PRO A 86 -3.14 -3.92 -5.06
N GLY A 87 -2.88 -5.09 -5.63
CA GLY A 87 -1.55 -5.54 -6.00
C GLY A 87 -0.60 -5.86 -4.85
N GLY A 88 0.60 -6.26 -5.21
CA GLY A 88 1.70 -6.62 -4.33
C GLY A 88 3.02 -6.68 -5.09
N PRO A 89 4.05 -7.34 -4.57
CA PRO A 89 5.31 -7.55 -5.27
C PRO A 89 5.13 -8.45 -6.50
N GLU A 90 5.42 -7.93 -7.67
CA GLU A 90 5.32 -8.61 -8.97
C GLU A 90 6.44 -8.16 -9.92
N ASP A 91 6.43 -8.71 -11.14
CA ASP A 91 7.39 -8.39 -12.20
C ASP A 91 7.22 -6.99 -12.80
N LYS A 92 6.06 -6.38 -12.59
CA LYS A 92 5.74 -5.03 -13.06
C LYS A 92 5.59 -4.09 -11.88
N GLY A 93 6.08 -2.86 -12.06
CA GLY A 93 5.78 -1.77 -11.15
C GLY A 93 4.37 -1.22 -11.37
N TYR A 94 3.95 -0.34 -10.47
CA TYR A 94 2.70 0.38 -10.60
C TYR A 94 2.82 1.52 -11.61
N ALA A 95 1.78 1.73 -12.39
CA ALA A 95 1.72 2.75 -13.43
C ALA A 95 0.30 3.33 -13.58
N PRO A 96 0.15 4.51 -14.20
CA PRO A 96 -1.16 5.07 -14.50
C PRO A 96 -1.90 4.19 -15.51
N THR A 97 -3.20 3.99 -15.27
CA THR A 97 -4.11 3.42 -16.27
C THR A 97 -4.55 4.50 -17.26
N ILE A 98 -5.32 4.11 -18.28
CA ILE A 98 -5.95 5.07 -19.22
C ILE A 98 -6.87 6.08 -18.49
N TRP A 99 -7.42 5.71 -17.33
CA TRP A 99 -8.34 6.54 -16.55
C TRP A 99 -7.63 7.68 -15.83
N TRP A 100 -6.35 7.52 -15.48
CA TRP A 100 -5.56 8.55 -14.81
C TRP A 100 -5.50 9.87 -15.58
N SER A 101 -5.42 9.80 -16.91
CA SER A 101 -5.41 10.98 -17.77
C SER A 101 -6.82 11.56 -18.02
N ARG A 102 -7.85 10.73 -17.84
CA ARG A 102 -9.25 11.13 -18.06
C ARG A 102 -9.92 11.76 -16.84
N LEU A 103 -9.31 11.64 -15.68
CA LEU A 103 -9.79 12.16 -14.40
C LEU A 103 -8.77 13.14 -13.78
N PRO A 104 -8.59 14.33 -14.40
CA PRO A 104 -7.55 15.27 -14.00
C PRO A 104 -7.74 15.84 -12.58
N CYS A 105 -8.97 16.06 -12.11
CA CYS A 105 -9.23 16.51 -10.75
C CYS A 105 -8.82 15.47 -9.71
N MET A 106 -9.21 14.20 -9.90
CA MET A 106 -8.81 13.09 -9.01
C MET A 106 -7.30 12.89 -9.03
N ARG A 107 -6.67 12.99 -10.20
CA ARG A 107 -5.21 12.94 -10.32
C ARG A 107 -4.53 14.06 -9.55
N GLU A 108 -5.01 15.31 -9.68
CA GLU A 108 -4.47 16.46 -8.95
C GLU A 108 -4.56 16.25 -7.44
N VAL A 109 -5.72 15.81 -6.96
CA VAL A 109 -5.97 15.50 -5.55
C VAL A 109 -5.02 14.43 -5.03
N VAL A 110 -4.89 13.29 -5.71
CA VAL A 110 -4.00 12.20 -5.29
C VAL A 110 -2.54 12.64 -5.30
N SER A 111 -2.13 13.40 -6.33
CA SER A 111 -0.74 13.86 -6.46
C SER A 111 -0.34 14.91 -5.41
N ALA A 112 -1.31 15.57 -4.77
CA ALA A 112 -1.08 16.52 -3.69
C ALA A 112 -0.88 15.87 -2.32
N ILE A 113 -1.21 14.57 -2.16
CA ILE A 113 -1.01 13.85 -0.90
C ILE A 113 0.47 13.44 -0.81
N PRO A 114 1.18 13.75 0.29
CA PRO A 114 2.64 13.56 0.38
C PRO A 114 3.01 12.10 0.72
N VAL A 115 2.66 11.18 -0.16
CA VAL A 115 2.91 9.74 -0.01
C VAL A 115 3.35 9.09 -1.33
N PRO A 116 4.24 8.10 -1.31
CA PRO A 116 4.30 7.13 -2.37
C PRO A 116 3.02 6.27 -2.31
N PHE A 117 2.37 6.08 -3.44
CA PHE A 117 1.19 5.21 -3.49
C PHE A 117 1.42 4.02 -4.42
N ASN A 118 0.76 2.92 -4.12
CA ASN A 118 0.76 1.72 -4.92
C ASN A 118 -0.47 1.70 -5.84
N SER A 119 -1.66 1.47 -5.30
CA SER A 119 -2.87 1.49 -6.11
C SER A 119 -3.77 2.67 -5.78
N VAL A 120 -4.43 3.19 -6.83
CA VAL A 120 -5.48 4.21 -6.71
C VAL A 120 -6.71 3.71 -7.46
N ARG A 121 -7.84 3.64 -6.76
CA ARG A 121 -9.05 3.02 -7.30
C ARG A 121 -10.30 3.79 -6.92
N LEU A 122 -11.22 3.98 -7.86
CA LEU A 122 -12.60 4.27 -7.51
C LEU A 122 -13.30 2.96 -7.14
N MET A 123 -13.87 2.89 -5.96
CA MET A 123 -14.53 1.70 -5.42
C MET A 123 -16.01 2.01 -5.15
N ALA A 124 -16.88 1.35 -5.90
CA ALA A 124 -18.32 1.52 -5.85
C ALA A 124 -18.96 0.35 -5.11
N LEU A 125 -19.66 0.65 -4.01
CA LEU A 125 -20.46 -0.30 -3.25
C LEU A 125 -21.94 -0.06 -3.56
N GLY A 126 -22.59 -1.03 -4.19
CA GLY A 126 -23.99 -0.93 -4.62
C GLY A 126 -24.98 -0.93 -3.46
N PRO A 127 -26.26 -0.56 -3.72
CA PRO A 127 -27.34 -0.67 -2.75
C PRO A 127 -27.49 -2.09 -2.20
N GLY A 128 -27.68 -2.21 -0.88
CA GLY A 128 -27.85 -3.49 -0.19
C GLY A 128 -26.57 -4.31 -0.01
N ALA A 129 -25.42 -3.89 -0.55
CA ALA A 129 -24.17 -4.62 -0.43
C ALA A 129 -23.55 -4.43 0.95
N SER A 130 -23.02 -5.51 1.52
CA SER A 130 -22.29 -5.53 2.79
C SER A 130 -21.19 -6.57 2.72
N SER A 131 -19.97 -6.20 3.14
CA SER A 131 -18.90 -7.16 3.32
C SER A 131 -19.04 -7.90 4.64
N ASP A 132 -18.42 -9.08 4.74
CA ASP A 132 -18.16 -9.71 6.03
C ASP A 132 -17.17 -8.89 6.85
N GLU A 133 -17.15 -9.11 8.16
CA GLU A 133 -16.12 -8.56 9.04
C GLU A 133 -14.78 -9.26 8.77
N HIS A 134 -13.73 -8.48 8.54
CA HIS A 134 -12.39 -8.97 8.26
C HIS A 134 -11.33 -7.96 8.69
N CYS A 135 -10.08 -8.39 8.60
CA CYS A 135 -8.91 -7.55 8.79
C CYS A 135 -8.05 -7.61 7.52
N ASP A 136 -7.43 -6.48 7.19
CA ASP A 136 -6.42 -6.38 6.13
C ASP A 136 -5.02 -6.16 6.77
N PRO A 137 -4.30 -7.18 7.24
CA PRO A 137 -3.08 -7.02 8.04
C PRO A 137 -1.98 -6.23 7.32
N LYS A 138 -2.00 -6.17 6.00
CA LYS A 138 -1.08 -5.36 5.18
C LYS A 138 -1.07 -3.89 5.60
N TYR A 139 -2.22 -3.33 6.01
CA TYR A 139 -2.37 -1.90 6.33
C TYR A 139 -2.05 -1.55 7.78
N ASP A 140 -1.32 -2.41 8.49
CA ASP A 140 -0.70 -2.06 9.76
C ASP A 140 0.43 -1.04 9.50
N VAL A 141 0.39 0.10 10.18
CA VAL A 141 1.40 1.17 10.03
C VAL A 141 2.81 0.72 10.38
N ARG A 142 2.96 -0.34 11.20
CA ARG A 142 4.25 -0.95 11.54
C ARG A 142 4.88 -1.68 10.35
N ARG A 143 4.06 -2.04 9.34
CA ARG A 143 4.49 -2.56 8.03
C ARG A 143 4.78 -1.45 7.03
N GLY A 144 4.44 -0.19 7.38
CA GLY A 144 4.65 0.97 6.53
C GLY A 144 3.57 1.20 5.48
N PHE A 145 2.41 0.57 5.61
CA PHE A 145 1.27 0.80 4.72
C PHE A 145 0.19 1.63 5.39
N CYS A 146 -0.58 2.32 4.57
CA CYS A 146 -1.83 2.95 4.98
C CYS A 146 -2.83 2.93 3.82
N ARG A 147 -4.11 2.98 4.16
CA ARG A 147 -5.18 3.15 3.18
C ARG A 147 -5.92 4.44 3.48
N LEU A 148 -5.99 5.29 2.45
CA LEU A 148 -6.69 6.57 2.50
C LEU A 148 -7.95 6.51 1.67
N HIS A 149 -8.98 7.20 2.13
CA HIS A 149 -10.26 7.29 1.45
C HIS A 149 -10.67 8.74 1.24
N ILE A 150 -11.19 9.03 0.05
CA ILE A 150 -11.89 10.27 -0.25
C ILE A 150 -13.27 9.86 -0.74
N PRO A 151 -14.35 10.06 0.06
CA PRO A 151 -15.70 9.85 -0.43
C PRO A 151 -15.99 10.81 -1.59
N VAL A 152 -16.47 10.26 -2.71
CA VAL A 152 -16.89 11.04 -3.88
C VAL A 152 -18.40 11.12 -3.94
N LEU A 153 -19.05 9.96 -3.74
CA LEU A 153 -20.51 9.84 -3.66
C LEU A 153 -20.85 8.95 -2.46
N THR A 154 -21.72 9.41 -1.58
CA THR A 154 -22.13 8.64 -0.40
C THR A 154 -23.56 8.99 0.01
N ASN A 155 -24.12 8.21 0.94
CA ASN A 155 -25.41 8.44 1.56
C ASN A 155 -25.35 8.09 3.06
N PRO A 156 -26.32 8.54 3.89
CA PRO A 156 -26.28 8.33 5.36
C PRO A 156 -26.29 6.86 5.79
N ASP A 157 -26.75 5.96 4.93
CA ASP A 157 -26.86 4.52 5.19
C ASP A 157 -25.66 3.73 4.65
N ALA A 158 -24.70 4.42 4.01
CA ALA A 158 -23.44 3.85 3.58
C ALA A 158 -22.37 4.07 4.66
N ILE A 159 -22.08 3.05 5.42
CA ILE A 159 -21.21 3.13 6.61
C ILE A 159 -20.01 2.19 6.55
N LEU A 160 -18.97 2.58 7.23
CA LEU A 160 -17.85 1.73 7.65
C LEU A 160 -18.02 1.44 9.14
N VAL A 161 -17.96 0.19 9.54
CA VAL A 161 -17.73 -0.20 10.94
C VAL A 161 -16.27 -0.60 11.05
N LEU A 162 -15.53 0.10 11.88
CA LEU A 162 -14.10 -0.13 12.08
C LEU A 162 -13.81 -0.12 13.58
N ASP A 163 -13.26 -1.22 14.08
CA ASP A 163 -12.98 -1.43 15.51
C ASP A 163 -14.23 -1.19 16.37
N GLY A 164 -15.39 -1.67 15.91
CA GLY A 164 -16.69 -1.51 16.55
C GLY A 164 -17.34 -0.12 16.42
N VAL A 165 -16.64 0.88 15.87
CA VAL A 165 -17.15 2.25 15.72
C VAL A 165 -17.73 2.43 14.31
N ARG A 166 -18.90 3.10 14.23
CA ARG A 166 -19.57 3.42 12.95
C ARG A 166 -19.10 4.77 12.43
N TYR A 167 -18.70 4.79 11.17
CA TYR A 167 -18.29 6.00 10.45
C TYR A 167 -19.15 6.20 9.20
N CYS A 168 -19.57 7.46 8.99
CA CYS A 168 -20.16 7.92 7.73
C CYS A 168 -19.34 9.15 7.30
N TRP A 169 -18.41 8.95 6.39
CA TRP A 169 -17.49 9.98 5.92
C TRP A 169 -18.15 10.83 4.85
N ALA A 170 -18.02 12.17 4.94
CA ALA A 170 -18.66 13.08 4.01
C ALA A 170 -17.85 13.26 2.70
N PRO A 171 -18.52 13.61 1.58
CA PRO A 171 -17.83 13.84 0.31
C PRO A 171 -16.73 14.91 0.41
N GLY A 172 -15.58 14.64 -0.21
CA GLY A 172 -14.44 15.55 -0.25
C GLY A 172 -13.54 15.54 1.00
N GLU A 173 -13.89 14.81 2.04
CA GLU A 173 -13.02 14.60 3.21
C GLU A 173 -11.91 13.59 2.86
N LEU A 174 -10.69 13.82 3.41
CA LEU A 174 -9.61 12.84 3.36
C LEU A 174 -9.55 12.08 4.67
N TRP A 175 -9.73 10.78 4.61
CA TRP A 175 -9.75 9.91 5.78
C TRP A 175 -8.65 8.84 5.74
N TYR A 176 -8.02 8.64 6.88
CA TYR A 176 -7.24 7.47 7.20
C TYR A 176 -8.12 6.46 7.95
N GLY A 177 -8.00 5.18 7.60
CA GLY A 177 -8.55 4.06 8.36
C GLY A 177 -7.47 3.01 8.62
N ASP A 178 -7.39 2.52 9.86
CA ASP A 178 -6.55 1.39 10.24
C ASP A 178 -7.27 0.08 9.90
N PHE A 179 -7.22 -0.29 8.64
CA PHE A 179 -7.88 -1.50 8.14
C PHE A 179 -7.19 -2.80 8.58
N SER A 180 -6.08 -2.74 9.31
CA SER A 180 -5.55 -3.92 9.99
C SER A 180 -6.43 -4.37 11.17
N ARG A 181 -7.31 -3.49 11.65
CA ARG A 181 -8.33 -3.80 12.65
C ARG A 181 -9.58 -4.40 12.01
N LEU A 182 -10.39 -5.06 12.84
CA LEU A 182 -11.65 -5.67 12.41
C LEU A 182 -12.59 -4.61 11.82
N HIS A 183 -13.02 -4.84 10.58
CA HIS A 183 -13.87 -3.88 9.87
C HIS A 183 -14.83 -4.56 8.89
N ARG A 184 -15.90 -3.85 8.55
CA ARG A 184 -16.80 -4.15 7.44
C ARG A 184 -17.36 -2.87 6.86
N VAL A 185 -17.74 -2.92 5.59
CA VAL A 185 -18.47 -1.83 4.91
C VAL A 185 -19.85 -2.30 4.53
N GLU A 186 -20.86 -1.42 4.66
CA GLU A 186 -22.24 -1.69 4.27
C GLU A 186 -22.87 -0.46 3.60
N ASN A 187 -23.72 -0.68 2.62
CA ASN A 187 -24.54 0.33 1.99
C ASN A 187 -26.00 -0.12 2.03
N ARG A 188 -26.74 0.34 3.02
CA ARG A 188 -28.18 0.04 3.18
C ARG A 188 -29.06 1.06 2.45
N GLY A 189 -28.45 2.10 1.86
CA GLY A 189 -29.15 3.13 1.09
C GLY A 189 -29.59 2.63 -0.29
N ALA A 190 -30.33 3.47 -0.98
CA ALA A 190 -30.81 3.21 -2.33
C ALA A 190 -29.81 3.65 -3.42
N GLU A 191 -28.83 4.47 -3.06
CA GLU A 191 -27.85 5.03 -3.99
C GLU A 191 -26.49 4.32 -3.85
N VAL A 192 -25.75 4.24 -4.94
CA VAL A 192 -24.38 3.71 -4.91
C VAL A 192 -23.46 4.61 -4.08
N ARG A 193 -22.57 3.99 -3.32
CA ARG A 193 -21.50 4.71 -2.62
C ARG A 193 -20.20 4.55 -3.38
N VAL A 194 -19.50 5.65 -3.70
CA VAL A 194 -18.22 5.63 -4.41
C VAL A 194 -17.16 6.38 -3.60
N HIS A 195 -16.06 5.71 -3.30
CA HIS A 195 -14.88 6.31 -2.71
C HIS A 195 -13.68 6.22 -3.66
N LEU A 196 -12.86 7.27 -3.69
CA LEU A 196 -11.50 7.21 -4.20
C LEU A 196 -10.62 6.63 -3.09
N VAL A 197 -10.07 5.45 -3.33
CA VAL A 197 -9.26 4.68 -2.36
C VAL A 197 -7.82 4.67 -2.82
N ILE A 198 -6.92 5.05 -1.92
CA ILE A 198 -5.49 5.18 -2.18
C ILE A 198 -4.76 4.23 -1.22
N ASP A 199 -4.16 3.18 -1.77
CA ASP A 199 -3.27 2.30 -1.03
C ASP A 199 -1.86 2.90 -1.10
N ALA A 200 -1.39 3.43 0.01
CA ALA A 200 -0.19 4.25 0.10
C ALA A 200 0.83 3.68 1.09
N LEU A 201 2.03 4.24 1.03
CA LEU A 201 3.09 3.97 1.99
C LEU A 201 3.14 5.12 2.99
N MET A 202 3.17 4.77 4.29
CA MET A 202 3.23 5.74 5.37
C MET A 202 4.51 6.58 5.29
N THR A 203 4.38 7.90 5.45
CA THR A 203 5.50 8.85 5.51
C THR A 203 5.38 9.76 6.72
N SER A 204 6.49 10.36 7.14
CA SER A 204 6.49 11.40 8.18
C SER A 204 5.68 12.62 7.77
N ASP A 205 5.67 12.96 6.47
CA ASP A 205 4.93 14.10 5.94
C ASP A 205 3.42 13.86 5.99
N LEU A 206 2.96 12.61 5.73
CA LEU A 206 1.56 12.26 5.89
C LEU A 206 1.09 12.45 7.32
N VAL A 207 1.94 12.10 8.33
CA VAL A 207 1.61 12.26 9.74
C VAL A 207 1.31 13.73 10.09
N GLN A 208 1.90 14.69 9.38
CA GLN A 208 1.61 16.11 9.61
C GLN A 208 0.18 16.51 9.23
N LEU A 209 -0.51 15.72 8.40
CA LEU A 209 -1.92 15.95 8.06
C LEU A 209 -2.88 15.42 9.13
N PHE A 210 -2.41 14.57 10.05
CA PHE A 210 -3.23 14.08 11.15
C PHE A 210 -3.48 15.16 12.21
N PRO A 211 -4.61 15.09 12.94
CA PRO A 211 -4.80 15.90 14.14
C PRO A 211 -3.62 15.79 15.10
N ALA A 212 -3.17 16.92 15.67
CA ALA A 212 -1.93 16.99 16.47
C ALA A 212 -1.89 15.94 17.60
N ARG A 213 -3.04 15.61 18.21
CA ARG A 213 -3.17 14.62 19.29
C ARG A 213 -2.75 13.19 18.88
N PHE A 214 -2.71 12.87 17.58
CA PHE A 214 -2.34 11.54 17.09
C PHE A 214 -0.92 11.44 16.57
N ARG A 215 -0.25 12.57 16.27
CA ARG A 215 1.04 12.53 15.55
C ARG A 215 2.11 11.75 16.29
N GLN A 216 2.21 11.95 17.61
CA GLN A 216 3.20 11.25 18.42
C GLN A 216 2.92 9.74 18.51
N SER A 217 1.65 9.32 18.49
CA SER A 217 1.30 7.91 18.60
C SER A 217 1.84 7.05 17.43
N PHE A 218 2.09 7.64 16.26
CA PHE A 218 2.71 6.90 15.15
C PHE A 218 4.15 6.47 15.48
N GLU A 219 4.94 7.36 16.07
CA GLU A 219 6.30 7.03 16.51
C GLU A 219 6.27 6.04 17.69
N ASP A 220 5.43 6.30 18.70
CA ASP A 220 5.31 5.46 19.91
C ASP A 220 4.92 4.00 19.57
N HIS A 221 4.10 3.80 18.52
CA HIS A 221 3.68 2.48 18.06
C HIS A 221 4.59 1.89 16.98
N GLY A 222 5.68 2.58 16.63
CA GLY A 222 6.66 2.09 15.68
C GLY A 222 6.17 2.11 14.23
N ALA A 223 5.43 3.15 13.83
CA ALA A 223 5.09 3.30 12.42
C ALA A 223 6.36 3.30 11.55
N LEU A 224 6.35 2.50 10.49
CA LEU A 224 7.45 2.44 9.55
C LEU A 224 7.24 3.52 8.48
N PHE A 225 8.11 4.54 8.49
CA PHE A 225 8.10 5.58 7.47
C PHE A 225 8.95 5.16 6.28
N ASN A 226 8.37 5.32 5.10
CA ASN A 226 8.97 4.90 3.84
C ASN A 226 9.65 6.06 3.12
N SER A 227 10.68 5.73 2.36
CA SER A 227 11.33 6.64 1.43
C SER A 227 10.52 6.76 0.13
N PHE A 228 10.58 7.93 -0.51
CA PHE A 228 10.09 8.05 -1.89
C PHE A 228 10.98 7.26 -2.84
N GLY A 229 10.38 6.70 -3.89
CA GLY A 229 11.14 6.05 -4.95
C GLY A 229 11.98 7.07 -5.71
N LEU A 230 13.20 6.68 -6.05
CA LEU A 230 14.11 7.47 -6.89
C LEU A 230 14.00 7.04 -8.34
N ALA A 231 14.24 7.98 -9.27
CA ALA A 231 14.40 7.60 -10.66
C ALA A 231 15.64 6.72 -10.83
N CYS A 232 15.54 5.62 -11.57
CA CYS A 232 16.63 4.67 -11.70
C CYS A 232 17.87 5.23 -12.43
N ALA A 233 17.76 6.41 -13.06
CA ALA A 233 18.90 7.14 -13.60
C ALA A 233 19.92 7.57 -12.52
N ASP A 234 19.44 7.71 -11.28
CA ASP A 234 20.25 8.11 -10.12
C ASP A 234 20.84 6.91 -9.39
N CYS A 235 20.44 5.69 -9.73
CA CYS A 235 21.05 4.46 -9.22
C CYS A 235 22.38 4.22 -9.95
N ARG A 236 23.41 3.79 -9.22
CA ARG A 236 24.60 3.21 -9.86
C ARG A 236 24.33 1.74 -10.17
N PRO A 237 23.99 1.37 -11.42
CA PRO A 237 23.81 -0.02 -11.75
C PRO A 237 25.16 -0.72 -11.66
N TRP A 238 25.19 -1.90 -11.06
CA TRP A 238 26.34 -2.80 -11.17
C TRP A 238 26.44 -3.31 -12.61
N ALA A 239 27.67 -3.56 -13.07
CA ALA A 239 27.95 -3.95 -14.45
C ALA A 239 27.47 -5.38 -14.79
N HIS A 240 27.31 -6.24 -13.79
CA HIS A 240 26.94 -7.65 -13.96
C HIS A 240 25.87 -8.05 -12.96
N PRO A 241 25.00 -9.04 -13.30
CA PRO A 241 24.03 -9.58 -12.35
C PRO A 241 24.70 -10.06 -11.07
N ARG A 242 24.05 -9.83 -9.93
CA ARG A 242 24.55 -10.23 -8.60
C ARG A 242 23.78 -11.48 -8.14
N LYS A 243 24.48 -12.59 -7.99
CA LYS A 243 23.91 -13.87 -7.54
C LYS A 243 24.20 -14.10 -6.07
N PHE A 244 23.20 -14.44 -5.30
CA PHE A 244 23.32 -14.71 -3.87
C PHE A 244 22.17 -15.58 -3.37
N ALA A 245 22.22 -16.00 -2.10
CA ALA A 245 21.20 -16.82 -1.50
C ALA A 245 20.54 -16.10 -0.33
N ILE A 246 19.22 -16.02 -0.34
CA ILE A 246 18.39 -15.34 0.68
C ILE A 246 17.59 -16.35 1.49
N PRO A 247 17.27 -16.06 2.76
CA PRO A 247 16.26 -16.79 3.51
C PRO A 247 14.91 -16.76 2.79
N ARG A 248 14.17 -17.87 2.75
CA ARG A 248 12.85 -17.90 2.09
C ARG A 248 11.88 -16.94 2.75
N SER A 249 11.94 -16.77 4.06
CA SER A 249 11.14 -15.82 4.83
C SER A 249 11.30 -14.37 4.36
N PHE A 250 12.41 -14.02 3.71
CA PHE A 250 12.60 -12.68 3.16
C PHE A 250 11.59 -12.32 2.06
N LEU A 251 11.09 -13.32 1.34
CA LEU A 251 10.05 -13.16 0.32
C LEU A 251 8.64 -13.50 0.84
N ASN A 252 8.50 -13.85 2.11
CA ASN A 252 7.20 -13.97 2.74
C ASN A 252 6.71 -12.60 3.20
N PHE A 253 5.89 -11.95 2.38
CA PHE A 253 5.36 -10.62 2.62
C PHE A 253 4.19 -10.59 3.61
N THR A 254 3.70 -11.74 4.04
CA THR A 254 2.59 -11.84 5.01
C THR A 254 3.07 -12.09 6.43
N ASP A 255 4.29 -12.59 6.58
CA ASP A 255 4.88 -12.98 7.84
C ASP A 255 5.65 -11.81 8.50
N ASP A 256 5.51 -11.67 9.80
CA ASP A 256 6.26 -10.74 10.66
C ASP A 256 7.48 -11.42 11.30
N ALA A 257 7.66 -12.72 11.02
CA ALA A 257 8.76 -13.48 11.57
C ALA A 257 10.11 -12.84 11.22
N PRO A 258 11.04 -12.83 12.16
CA PRO A 258 12.38 -12.34 11.91
C PRO A 258 13.06 -13.19 10.83
N LEU A 259 13.98 -12.54 10.10
CA LEU A 259 14.86 -13.27 9.18
C LEU A 259 15.65 -14.33 9.98
N GLU A 260 15.36 -15.60 9.74
CA GLU A 260 16.09 -16.70 10.32
C GLU A 260 17.22 -17.13 9.37
N THR A 261 18.45 -17.10 9.87
CA THR A 261 19.61 -17.48 9.07
C THR A 261 19.76 -18.99 8.90
N SER A 262 19.02 -19.78 9.71
CA SER A 262 19.06 -21.26 9.73
C SER A 262 18.10 -21.93 8.75
N GLU A 263 17.16 -21.16 8.17
CA GLU A 263 16.19 -21.72 7.24
C GLU A 263 16.77 -22.05 5.85
N PRO A 264 16.08 -22.85 5.03
CA PRO A 264 16.47 -23.12 3.66
C PRO A 264 16.62 -21.83 2.86
N LYS A 265 17.75 -21.67 2.18
CA LYS A 265 18.02 -20.51 1.35
C LYS A 265 17.53 -20.70 -0.07
N LEU A 266 17.05 -19.60 -0.66
CA LEU A 266 16.65 -19.50 -2.05
C LEU A 266 17.73 -18.73 -2.81
N SER A 267 18.25 -19.30 -3.89
CA SER A 267 19.17 -18.58 -4.78
C SER A 267 18.38 -17.57 -5.60
N VAL A 268 18.89 -16.36 -5.65
CA VAL A 268 18.33 -15.23 -6.39
C VAL A 268 19.39 -14.49 -7.17
N GLU A 269 18.95 -13.77 -8.18
CA GLU A 269 19.78 -12.91 -9.00
C GLU A 269 19.17 -11.50 -9.05
N LEU A 270 19.95 -10.49 -8.68
CA LEU A 270 19.62 -9.09 -8.98
C LEU A 270 20.20 -8.73 -10.34
N HIS A 271 19.36 -8.20 -11.20
CA HIS A 271 19.76 -7.71 -12.50
C HIS A 271 19.12 -6.37 -12.83
N TYR A 272 19.78 -5.63 -13.71
CA TYR A 272 19.33 -4.34 -14.21
C TYR A 272 19.01 -4.49 -15.70
N SER A 273 17.79 -4.14 -16.08
CA SER A 273 17.33 -4.15 -17.47
C SER A 273 16.34 -3.01 -17.69
N ASP A 274 16.42 -2.36 -18.83
CA ASP A 274 15.48 -1.32 -19.26
C ASP A 274 15.24 -0.22 -18.19
N ARG A 275 16.32 0.20 -17.52
CA ARG A 275 16.30 1.19 -16.42
C ARG A 275 15.54 0.73 -15.18
N ASN A 276 15.32 -0.56 -15.02
CA ASN A 276 14.66 -1.14 -13.84
C ASN A 276 15.56 -2.19 -13.20
N VAL A 277 15.38 -2.36 -11.91
CA VAL A 277 16.03 -3.41 -11.12
C VAL A 277 15.03 -4.51 -10.85
N TYR A 278 15.48 -5.74 -10.97
CA TYR A 278 14.67 -6.93 -10.73
C TYR A 278 15.42 -7.92 -9.86
N MET A 279 14.68 -8.63 -9.00
CA MET A 279 15.14 -9.83 -8.33
C MET A 279 14.48 -11.03 -9.00
N LYS A 280 15.29 -11.96 -9.49
CA LYS A 280 14.83 -13.22 -10.10
C LYS A 280 15.18 -14.38 -9.20
N THR A 281 14.22 -15.25 -8.91
CA THR A 281 14.44 -16.50 -8.17
C THR A 281 14.82 -17.63 -9.13
N VAL A 282 15.44 -18.69 -8.60
CA VAL A 282 15.75 -19.91 -9.38
C VAL A 282 14.51 -20.56 -9.98
N ASN A 283 13.34 -20.37 -9.36
CA ASN A 283 12.07 -20.91 -9.85
C ASN A 283 11.47 -20.07 -10.98
N GLY A 284 12.15 -19.01 -11.40
CA GLY A 284 11.71 -18.14 -12.49
C GLY A 284 10.81 -16.97 -12.07
N THR A 285 10.44 -16.87 -10.80
CA THR A 285 9.71 -15.69 -10.30
C THR A 285 10.55 -14.43 -10.45
N VAL A 286 9.98 -13.37 -11.02
CA VAL A 286 10.61 -12.07 -11.20
C VAL A 286 9.87 -11.04 -10.37
N LEU A 287 10.62 -10.26 -9.59
CA LEU A 287 10.07 -9.19 -8.75
C LEU A 287 10.74 -7.86 -9.11
N ALA A 288 9.95 -6.89 -9.51
CA ALA A 288 10.44 -5.54 -9.75
C ALA A 288 10.85 -4.87 -8.44
N MET A 289 11.93 -4.09 -8.50
CA MET A 289 12.48 -3.38 -7.35
C MET A 289 12.49 -1.88 -7.58
N THR A 290 12.11 -1.12 -6.55
CA THR A 290 12.09 0.34 -6.56
C THR A 290 13.32 0.86 -5.81
N PRO A 291 14.17 1.68 -6.44
CA PRO A 291 15.26 2.37 -5.73
C PRO A 291 14.71 3.35 -4.69
N VAL A 292 15.24 3.34 -3.48
CA VAL A 292 14.79 4.20 -2.36
C VAL A 292 15.95 4.89 -1.64
N GLY A 293 17.13 4.82 -2.19
CA GLY A 293 18.36 5.43 -1.69
C GLY A 293 19.56 4.92 -2.47
N ASP A 294 20.75 5.42 -2.10
CA ASP A 294 22.01 4.96 -2.68
C ASP A 294 22.16 3.46 -2.47
N SER A 295 22.14 2.71 -3.57
CA SER A 295 22.25 1.24 -3.57
C SER A 295 21.18 0.50 -2.74
N ARG A 296 20.10 1.16 -2.34
CA ARG A 296 19.02 0.57 -1.55
C ARG A 296 17.78 0.41 -2.41
N PHE A 297 17.16 -0.77 -2.34
CA PHE A 297 16.01 -1.17 -3.13
C PHE A 297 14.96 -1.83 -2.26
N ARG A 298 13.68 -1.49 -2.47
CA ARG A 298 12.54 -2.24 -1.95
C ARG A 298 11.82 -2.96 -3.07
N PHE A 299 11.01 -3.96 -2.77
CA PHE A 299 10.14 -4.58 -3.75
C PHE A 299 9.05 -3.58 -4.20
N SER A 300 8.86 -3.44 -5.51
CA SER A 300 7.73 -2.66 -6.04
C SER A 300 6.42 -3.28 -5.55
N GLY A 301 5.53 -2.44 -5.02
CA GLY A 301 4.29 -2.94 -4.39
C GLY A 301 4.42 -3.34 -2.92
N TRP A 302 5.61 -3.18 -2.34
CA TRP A 302 5.83 -3.36 -0.92
C TRP A 302 6.39 -2.09 -0.27
N SER A 303 6.57 -2.11 1.04
CA SER A 303 7.12 -1.01 1.83
C SER A 303 8.62 -1.22 2.10
N ASP A 304 9.25 -0.25 2.78
CA ASP A 304 10.62 -0.38 3.29
C ASP A 304 10.75 -1.44 4.42
N GLN A 305 9.68 -2.22 4.66
CA GLN A 305 9.73 -3.40 5.54
C GLN A 305 10.75 -4.43 5.07
N ARG A 306 10.89 -4.57 3.75
CA ARG A 306 11.86 -5.47 3.12
C ARG A 306 12.70 -4.68 2.14
N THR A 307 13.99 -4.47 2.45
CA THR A 307 14.91 -3.78 1.55
C THR A 307 16.19 -4.58 1.34
N VAL A 308 16.76 -4.39 0.17
CA VAL A 308 18.05 -4.94 -0.24
C VAL A 308 19.02 -3.78 -0.43
N VAL A 309 20.16 -3.81 0.23
CA VAL A 309 21.23 -2.84 0.02
C VAL A 309 22.38 -3.56 -0.69
N VAL A 310 22.78 -3.02 -1.82
CA VAL A 310 23.88 -3.57 -2.64
C VAL A 310 25.12 -2.75 -2.39
N ASP A 311 26.12 -3.40 -1.79
CA ASP A 311 27.41 -2.80 -1.46
C ASP A 311 28.52 -3.45 -2.30
N ASP A 312 29.72 -2.84 -2.33
CA ASP A 312 30.86 -3.43 -3.02
C ASP A 312 31.23 -4.79 -2.39
N GLY A 313 30.91 -5.89 -3.09
CA GLY A 313 31.22 -7.26 -2.68
C GLY A 313 30.27 -7.88 -1.65
N SER A 314 29.21 -7.18 -1.22
CA SER A 314 28.21 -7.74 -0.29
C SER A 314 26.80 -7.21 -0.55
N ILE A 315 25.82 -7.96 -0.05
CA ILE A 315 24.41 -7.60 -0.09
C ILE A 315 23.88 -7.64 1.35
N VAL A 316 23.18 -6.60 1.76
CA VAL A 316 22.53 -6.56 3.06
C VAL A 316 21.01 -6.64 2.86
N LEU A 317 20.41 -7.68 3.42
CA LEU A 317 18.97 -7.79 3.53
C LEU A 317 18.53 -7.08 4.81
N GLU A 318 17.54 -6.25 4.71
CA GLU A 318 16.92 -5.62 5.87
C GLU A 318 15.46 -6.04 5.99
N SER A 319 15.06 -6.36 7.21
CA SER A 319 13.68 -6.62 7.60
C SER A 319 13.32 -5.71 8.75
N ARG A 320 12.18 -5.01 8.64
CA ARG A 320 11.70 -4.07 9.65
C ARG A 320 10.25 -4.36 9.96
N PHE A 321 9.91 -4.33 11.25
CA PHE A 321 8.52 -4.34 11.70
C PHE A 321 8.42 -3.50 12.98
N GLY A 322 7.68 -2.41 12.90
CA GLY A 322 7.66 -1.44 13.99
C GLY A 322 9.07 -0.90 14.28
N HIS A 323 9.45 -0.94 15.55
CA HIS A 323 10.78 -0.55 16.01
C HIS A 323 11.86 -1.61 15.74
N ASP A 324 11.46 -2.85 15.48
CA ASP A 324 12.39 -3.94 15.23
C ASP A 324 13.01 -3.80 13.84
N ARG A 325 14.33 -3.84 13.81
CA ARG A 325 15.12 -3.87 12.57
C ARG A 325 16.11 -5.02 12.65
N ARG A 326 16.08 -5.87 11.62
CA ARG A 326 17.01 -6.98 11.48
C ARG A 326 17.75 -6.86 10.16
N THR A 327 19.03 -7.20 10.18
CA THR A 327 19.89 -7.17 9.00
C THR A 327 20.59 -8.51 8.87
N SER A 328 20.73 -8.98 7.64
CA SER A 328 21.55 -10.14 7.29
C SER A 328 22.48 -9.73 6.17
N ARG A 329 23.80 -9.87 6.39
CA ARG A 329 24.80 -9.62 5.36
C ARG A 329 25.14 -10.92 4.63
N ILE A 330 25.12 -10.84 3.34
CA ILE A 330 25.37 -11.96 2.43
C ILE A 330 26.48 -11.54 1.47
N PHE A 331 27.37 -12.46 1.13
CA PHE A 331 28.38 -12.23 0.12
C PHE A 331 27.95 -12.82 -1.22
N ASP A 332 28.37 -12.21 -2.31
CA ASP A 332 28.11 -12.73 -3.64
C ASP A 332 28.59 -14.18 -3.77
N GLN A 333 27.80 -14.98 -4.44
CA GLN A 333 28.27 -16.27 -4.92
C GLN A 333 29.19 -15.97 -6.12
N VAL A 334 30.49 -16.05 -5.90
CA VAL A 334 31.44 -16.06 -7.01
C VAL A 334 31.20 -17.35 -7.79
N ASP A 335 30.82 -17.22 -9.06
CA ASP A 335 30.77 -18.38 -9.96
C ASP A 335 32.18 -19.02 -9.94
N SER A 336 32.29 -20.17 -9.30
CA SER A 336 33.50 -20.99 -9.33
C SER A 336 33.57 -21.78 -10.65
N ASP A 337 33.39 -21.09 -11.76
CA ASP A 337 33.67 -21.64 -13.08
C ASP A 337 35.13 -21.38 -13.44
N HIS A 338 35.95 -22.38 -13.08
CA HIS A 338 37.21 -22.66 -13.72
C HIS A 338 37.28 -24.12 -14.13
#